data_fa0c94d449ecdcd0276c8fcd859d4ee3
#
_entry.id   fa0c94d449ecdcd0276c8fcd859d4ee3
#
_cell.length_a   1.000
_cell.length_b   1.000
_cell.length_c   1.000
_cell.angle_alpha   90.00
_cell.angle_beta   90.00
_cell.angle_gamma   90.00
#
_symmetry.space_group_name_H-M   'P 1'
#
loop_
_entity.id
_entity.type
_entity.pdbx_description
1 polymer ?
#
loop_
_entity_poly.entity_id
_entity_poly.type
_entity_poly.pdbx_seq_one_letter_code
_entity_poly.pdbx_strand_id
1 'polypeptide(L)'
;MHLEYKGLDATESTVLLACFQDRRRFGPHTRRRYVELAARGVFTVVLGRDMPPQPGPGIRGTRLDPADPLGREWAVIVLGAHFAAALLARERDDGPDSHERVFEFVVTHDRELVIAAARPVLKRVLAPGWSAPAGTVAAVP
;
A
#
# COMPACT_ATOMS: atom_id res chain seq x y z
N MET A 1 -6.75 -11.57 4.21
CA MET A 1 -5.54 -11.60 3.39
C MET A 1 -4.32 -11.85 4.27
N HIS A 2 -3.44 -12.73 3.83
CA HIS A 2 -2.34 -13.20 4.66
C HIS A 2 -1.04 -12.39 4.51
N LEU A 3 -0.97 -11.47 3.55
CA LEU A 3 0.25 -10.70 3.30
C LEU A 3 0.63 -9.78 4.46
N GLU A 4 -0.36 -9.19 5.13
CA GLU A 4 -0.11 -8.32 6.27
C GLU A 4 0.45 -9.08 7.47
N TYR A 5 0.07 -10.36 7.62
CA TYR A 5 0.59 -11.20 8.69
C TYR A 5 2.07 -11.53 8.51
N LYS A 6 2.52 -11.67 7.27
CA LYS A 6 3.94 -11.83 6.98
C LYS A 6 4.74 -10.59 7.39
N GLY A 7 4.15 -9.41 7.24
CA GLY A 7 4.77 -8.18 7.72
C GLY A 7 4.95 -8.13 9.22
N LEU A 8 4.07 -8.79 10.02
CA LEU A 8 4.18 -8.81 11.47
C LEU A 8 5.45 -9.52 11.95
N ASP A 9 5.93 -10.51 11.20
CA ASP A 9 7.16 -11.23 11.52
C ASP A 9 8.40 -10.52 11.00
N ALA A 10 8.22 -9.48 10.20
CA ALA A 10 9.33 -8.73 9.63
C ALA A 10 9.99 -7.88 10.69
N THR A 11 11.31 -7.96 10.76
CA THR A 11 12.12 -7.09 11.57
C THR A 11 12.52 -5.86 10.75
N GLU A 12 13.72 -5.47 10.71
CA GLU A 12 14.18 -4.24 10.09
C GLU A 12 13.97 -4.20 8.56
N SER A 13 13.88 -3.01 8.02
CA SER A 13 13.89 -2.72 6.58
C SER A 13 12.73 -3.29 5.78
N THR A 14 11.60 -3.50 6.41
CA THR A 14 10.39 -3.91 5.70
C THR A 14 9.51 -2.71 5.40
N VAL A 15 8.98 -2.69 4.19
CA VAL A 15 8.08 -1.65 3.70
C VAL A 15 6.73 -2.29 3.39
N LEU A 16 5.67 -1.66 3.86
CA LEU A 16 4.29 -2.01 3.51
C LEU A 16 3.68 -0.81 2.80
N LEU A 17 3.30 -1.01 1.55
CA LEU A 17 2.62 0.01 0.75
C LEU A 17 1.24 -0.51 0.41
N ALA A 18 0.21 0.23 0.77
CA ALA A 18 -1.16 -0.18 0.48
C ALA A 18 -1.91 0.96 -0.19
N CYS A 19 -2.50 0.66 -1.35
CA CYS A 19 -3.40 1.56 -2.06
C CYS A 19 -4.82 1.09 -1.85
N PHE A 20 -5.65 1.96 -1.33
CA PHE A 20 -7.10 1.76 -1.24
C PHE A 20 -7.77 2.78 -2.17
N GLN A 21 -8.92 2.42 -2.70
CA GLN A 21 -9.64 3.33 -3.60
C GLN A 21 -9.98 4.65 -2.91
N ASP A 22 -10.38 4.57 -1.64
CA ASP A 22 -10.57 5.76 -0.81
C ASP A 22 -10.39 5.38 0.67
N ARG A 23 -10.38 6.41 1.54
CA ARG A 23 -10.16 6.20 2.98
C ARG A 23 -11.20 5.28 3.63
N ARG A 24 -12.41 5.17 3.07
CA ARG A 24 -13.46 4.33 3.62
C ARG A 24 -13.15 2.85 3.50
N ARG A 25 -12.30 2.49 2.54
CA ARG A 25 -11.83 1.11 2.38
C ARG A 25 -10.77 0.72 3.40
N PHE A 26 -10.16 1.72 4.03
CA PHE A 26 -9.22 1.51 5.12
C PHE A 26 -9.99 1.43 6.44
N GLY A 27 -10.64 0.30 6.67
CA GLY A 27 -11.51 0.10 7.82
C GLY A 27 -10.76 -0.07 9.14
N PRO A 28 -11.50 -0.06 10.28
CA PRO A 28 -10.88 -0.12 11.62
C PRO A 28 -10.04 -1.36 11.85
N HIS A 29 -10.45 -2.50 11.32
CA HIS A 29 -9.74 -3.75 11.47
C HIS A 29 -8.39 -3.73 10.77
N THR A 30 -8.36 -3.29 9.52
CA THR A 30 -7.13 -3.13 8.75
C THR A 30 -6.22 -2.08 9.39
N ARG A 31 -6.79 -0.95 9.80
CA ARG A 31 -6.06 0.11 10.48
C ARG A 31 -5.34 -0.40 11.72
N ARG A 32 -6.02 -1.20 12.54
CA ARG A 32 -5.43 -1.76 13.76
C ARG A 32 -4.21 -2.62 13.44
N ARG A 33 -4.31 -3.48 12.44
CA ARG A 33 -3.19 -4.31 12.00
C ARG A 33 -2.01 -3.48 11.49
N TYR A 34 -2.30 -2.44 10.72
CA TYR A 34 -1.25 -1.58 10.19
C TYR A 34 -0.57 -0.75 11.27
N VAL A 35 -1.32 -0.31 12.26
CA VAL A 35 -0.74 0.35 13.45
C VAL A 35 0.22 -0.57 14.17
N GLU A 36 -0.13 -1.85 14.32
CA GLU A 36 0.76 -2.84 14.94
C GLU A 36 2.04 -3.04 14.13
N LEU A 37 1.93 -3.13 12.81
CA LEU A 37 3.09 -3.27 11.92
C LEU A 37 4.00 -2.05 12.03
N ALA A 38 3.44 -0.87 12.00
CA ALA A 38 4.20 0.37 12.14
C ALA A 38 4.93 0.44 13.49
N ALA A 39 4.27 0.00 14.56
CA ALA A 39 4.86 -0.04 15.89
C ALA A 39 6.03 -1.03 15.98
N ARG A 40 6.07 -2.01 15.09
CA ARG A 40 7.17 -2.98 15.01
C ARG A 40 8.29 -2.56 14.07
N GLY A 41 8.23 -1.35 13.53
CA GLY A 41 9.29 -0.82 12.67
C GLY A 41 9.06 -0.99 11.18
N VAL A 42 7.91 -1.50 10.77
CA VAL A 42 7.57 -1.58 9.34
C VAL A 42 7.24 -0.19 8.84
N PHE A 43 7.90 0.25 7.77
CA PHE A 43 7.57 1.52 7.11
C PHE A 43 6.23 1.36 6.40
N THR A 44 5.18 1.91 7.00
CA THR A 44 3.79 1.66 6.59
C THR A 44 3.19 2.90 5.96
N VAL A 45 2.80 2.78 4.69
CA VAL A 45 2.20 3.87 3.92
C VAL A 45 0.88 3.41 3.33
N VAL A 46 -0.13 4.25 3.46
CA VAL A 46 -1.46 4.00 2.92
C VAL A 46 -1.82 5.15 1.98
N LEU A 47 -2.21 4.80 0.77
CA LEU A 47 -2.60 5.76 -0.25
C LEU A 47 -4.08 5.59 -0.58
N GLY A 48 -4.75 6.68 -0.86
CA GLY A 48 -6.16 6.64 -1.27
C GLY A 48 -6.71 8.04 -1.48
N ARG A 49 -7.90 8.10 -2.06
CA ARG A 49 -8.62 9.36 -2.15
C ARG A 49 -9.00 9.79 -0.75
N ASP A 50 -8.90 11.08 -0.48
CA ASP A 50 -9.23 11.67 0.81
C ASP A 50 -8.43 11.09 1.99
N MET A 51 -7.33 10.39 1.72
CA MET A 51 -6.50 9.83 2.78
C MET A 51 -5.84 10.95 3.58
N PRO A 52 -6.01 10.98 4.92
CA PRO A 52 -5.34 11.97 5.74
C PRO A 52 -3.83 11.69 5.84
N PRO A 53 -3.02 12.70 6.20
CA PRO A 53 -1.56 12.51 6.29
C PRO A 53 -1.12 11.47 7.31
N GLN A 54 -1.93 11.24 8.33
CA GLN A 54 -1.62 10.25 9.37
C GLN A 54 -2.90 9.49 9.73
N PRO A 55 -3.26 8.46 8.93
CA PRO A 55 -4.50 7.73 9.18
C PRO A 55 -4.47 6.85 10.41
N GLY A 56 -3.34 6.71 11.05
CA GLY A 56 -3.16 6.04 12.32
C GLY A 56 -1.76 6.29 12.87
N PRO A 57 -1.52 5.97 14.16
CA PRO A 57 -0.20 6.14 14.76
C PRO A 57 0.88 5.40 13.98
N GLY A 58 1.92 6.11 13.57
CA GLY A 58 3.03 5.55 12.82
C GLY A 58 2.75 5.25 11.35
N ILE A 59 1.54 5.47 10.88
CA ILE A 59 1.15 5.23 9.49
C ILE A 59 1.21 6.54 8.72
N ARG A 60 1.88 6.52 7.56
CA ARG A 60 1.86 7.65 6.65
C ARG A 60 0.72 7.51 5.67
N GLY A 61 -0.04 8.59 5.50
CA GLY A 61 -1.08 8.66 4.50
C GLY A 61 -0.64 9.53 3.34
N THR A 62 -0.95 9.10 2.14
CA THR A 62 -0.73 9.87 0.93
C THR A 62 -2.06 9.98 0.19
N ARG A 63 -2.46 11.21 -0.06
CA ARG A 63 -3.69 11.50 -0.77
C ARG A 63 -3.48 11.36 -2.27
N LEU A 64 -4.29 10.54 -2.90
CA LEU A 64 -4.29 10.41 -4.36
C LEU A 64 -5.17 11.49 -4.99
N ASP A 65 -4.67 12.05 -6.10
CA ASP A 65 -5.47 12.93 -6.94
C ASP A 65 -6.69 12.15 -7.45
N PRO A 66 -7.89 12.75 -7.50
CA PRO A 66 -9.08 12.06 -8.01
C PRO A 66 -8.93 11.50 -9.43
N ALA A 67 -8.06 12.09 -10.25
CA ALA A 67 -7.78 11.63 -11.60
C ALA A 67 -6.69 10.57 -11.67
N ASP A 68 -6.04 10.26 -10.54
CA ASP A 68 -4.94 9.31 -10.53
C ASP A 68 -5.44 7.88 -10.81
N PRO A 69 -4.87 7.17 -11.80
CA PRO A 69 -5.27 5.80 -12.12
C PRO A 69 -5.14 4.83 -10.93
N LEU A 70 -4.24 5.07 -9.99
CA LEU A 70 -4.11 4.25 -8.78
C LEU A 70 -5.36 4.28 -7.91
N GLY A 71 -6.20 5.29 -8.05
CA GLY A 71 -7.47 5.37 -7.33
C GLY A 71 -8.47 4.29 -7.72
N ARG A 72 -8.23 3.57 -8.81
CA ARG A 72 -9.06 2.46 -9.27
C ARG A 72 -8.48 1.10 -8.92
N GLU A 73 -7.30 1.10 -8.36
CA GLU A 73 -6.60 -0.12 -8.01
C GLU A 73 -6.60 -0.34 -6.50
N TRP A 74 -6.54 -1.59 -6.13
CA TRP A 74 -6.33 -2.00 -4.78
C TRP A 74 -5.01 -2.77 -4.76
N ALA A 75 -4.06 -2.32 -3.97
CA ALA A 75 -2.74 -2.93 -3.94
C ALA A 75 -2.25 -3.06 -2.51
N VAL A 76 -1.67 -4.19 -2.19
CA VAL A 76 -0.93 -4.38 -0.95
C VAL A 76 0.44 -4.94 -1.35
N ILE A 77 1.49 -4.21 -1.01
CA ILE A 77 2.85 -4.55 -1.38
C ILE A 77 3.70 -4.63 -0.12
N VAL A 78 4.33 -5.77 0.07
CA VAL A 78 5.27 -5.98 1.18
C VAL A 78 6.63 -6.27 0.58
N LEU A 79 7.62 -5.50 0.98
CA LEU A 79 8.99 -5.64 0.47
C LEU A 79 9.96 -5.56 1.64
N GLY A 80 10.65 -6.66 1.89
CA GLY A 80 11.68 -6.76 2.91
C GLY A 80 12.94 -7.38 2.35
N ALA A 81 13.94 -7.54 3.19
CA ALA A 81 15.23 -8.10 2.78
C ALA A 81 15.11 -9.55 2.29
N HIS A 82 14.22 -10.33 2.89
CA HIS A 82 14.08 -11.77 2.61
C HIS A 82 12.67 -12.17 2.17
N PHE A 83 11.79 -11.20 1.99
CA PHE A 83 10.42 -11.46 1.61
C PHE A 83 9.91 -10.38 0.67
N ALA A 84 9.23 -10.79 -0.38
CA ALA A 84 8.56 -9.88 -1.30
C ALA A 84 7.21 -10.48 -1.69
N ALA A 85 6.17 -9.68 -1.62
CA ALA A 85 4.84 -10.09 -2.05
C ALA A 85 4.04 -8.89 -2.49
N ALA A 86 3.20 -9.08 -3.50
CA ALA A 86 2.24 -8.07 -3.92
C ALA A 86 0.91 -8.73 -4.24
N LEU A 87 -0.14 -8.14 -3.72
CA LEU A 87 -1.52 -8.42 -4.12
C LEU A 87 -2.03 -7.20 -4.86
N LEU A 88 -2.41 -7.39 -6.10
CA LEU A 88 -2.94 -6.33 -6.94
C LEU A 88 -4.36 -6.69 -7.34
N ALA A 89 -5.28 -5.78 -7.18
CA ALA A 89 -6.65 -5.97 -7.62
C ALA A 89 -7.10 -4.73 -8.40
N ARG A 90 -7.74 -4.97 -9.53
CA ARG A 90 -8.29 -3.92 -10.36
C ARG A 90 -9.76 -4.20 -10.56
N GLU A 91 -10.57 -3.15 -10.47
CA GLU A 91 -11.98 -3.24 -10.82
C GLU A 91 -12.10 -3.35 -12.34
N ARG A 92 -12.80 -4.39 -12.79
CA ARG A 92 -13.13 -4.54 -14.21
C ARG A 92 -14.33 -3.68 -14.55
N ASP A 93 -14.21 -2.96 -15.65
CA ASP A 93 -15.32 -2.23 -16.24
C ASP A 93 -15.99 -3.14 -17.27
N ASP A 94 -16.96 -3.93 -16.83
CA ASP A 94 -17.68 -4.86 -17.69
C ASP A 94 -18.88 -4.21 -18.40
N GLY A 95 -18.93 -2.88 -18.45
CA GLY A 95 -19.95 -2.14 -19.16
C GLY A 95 -21.03 -1.57 -18.25
N PRO A 96 -21.94 -0.75 -18.83
CA PRO A 96 -22.91 0.03 -18.06
C PRO A 96 -23.99 -0.79 -17.37
N ASP A 97 -24.19 -2.04 -17.76
CA ASP A 97 -25.24 -2.90 -17.23
C ASP A 97 -24.76 -3.84 -16.12
N SER A 98 -23.48 -3.76 -15.76
CA SER A 98 -22.93 -4.60 -14.72
C SER A 98 -23.25 -4.02 -13.34
N HIS A 99 -24.12 -4.68 -12.62
CA HIS A 99 -24.44 -4.32 -11.23
C HIS A 99 -23.48 -4.94 -10.23
N GLU A 100 -22.59 -5.82 -10.68
CA GLU A 100 -21.60 -6.47 -9.84
C GLU A 100 -20.23 -5.87 -10.06
N ARG A 101 -19.53 -5.56 -8.96
CA ARG A 101 -18.14 -5.17 -9.03
C ARG A 101 -17.29 -6.42 -9.21
N VAL A 102 -16.66 -6.54 -10.36
CA VAL A 102 -15.75 -7.64 -10.68
C VAL A 102 -14.33 -7.13 -10.59
N PHE A 103 -13.50 -7.84 -9.83
CA PHE A 103 -12.10 -7.51 -9.67
C PHE A 103 -11.23 -8.57 -10.32
N GLU A 104 -10.16 -8.12 -10.95
CA GLU A 104 -9.08 -9.00 -11.36
C GLU A 104 -8.01 -8.97 -10.27
N PHE A 105 -7.53 -10.15 -9.87
CA PHE A 105 -6.53 -10.29 -8.84
C PHE A 105 -5.24 -10.87 -9.40
N VAL A 106 -4.13 -10.34 -8.95
CA VAL A 106 -2.81 -10.91 -9.20
C VAL A 106 -2.07 -10.96 -7.87
N VAL A 107 -1.53 -12.12 -7.54
CA VAL A 107 -0.65 -12.29 -6.37
C VAL A 107 0.69 -12.78 -6.88
N THR A 108 1.77 -12.13 -6.46
CA THR A 108 3.12 -12.51 -6.85
C THR A 108 4.08 -12.43 -5.67
N HIS A 109 5.05 -13.32 -5.66
CA HIS A 109 6.19 -13.31 -4.74
C HIS A 109 7.51 -13.07 -5.49
N ASP A 110 7.44 -12.82 -6.79
CA ASP A 110 8.62 -12.49 -7.59
C ASP A 110 9.09 -11.09 -7.23
N ARG A 111 10.30 -10.98 -6.72
CA ARG A 111 10.86 -9.72 -6.21
C ARG A 111 10.90 -8.63 -7.29
N GLU A 112 11.25 -8.98 -8.52
CA GLU A 112 11.31 -7.99 -9.60
C GLU A 112 9.93 -7.44 -9.93
N LEU A 113 8.91 -8.29 -9.94
CA LEU A 113 7.53 -7.86 -10.17
C LEU A 113 7.00 -7.03 -8.99
N VAL A 114 7.35 -7.41 -7.77
CA VAL A 114 6.97 -6.64 -6.58
C VAL A 114 7.60 -5.25 -6.62
N ILE A 115 8.87 -5.15 -6.95
CA ILE A 115 9.56 -3.86 -7.09
C ILE A 115 8.91 -3.02 -8.20
N ALA A 116 8.60 -3.64 -9.34
CA ALA A 116 7.93 -2.94 -10.42
C ALA A 116 6.56 -2.38 -10.00
N ALA A 117 5.81 -3.14 -9.20
CA ALA A 117 4.54 -2.69 -8.66
C ALA A 117 4.70 -1.57 -7.63
N ALA A 118 5.78 -1.60 -6.85
CA ALA A 118 6.04 -0.60 -5.83
C ALA A 118 6.45 0.76 -6.39
N ARG A 119 7.13 0.80 -7.53
CA ARG A 119 7.65 2.04 -8.10
C ARG A 119 6.62 3.14 -8.32
N PRO A 120 5.49 2.89 -9.00
CA PRO A 120 4.50 3.95 -9.20
C PRO A 120 3.88 4.42 -7.89
N VAL A 121 3.77 3.54 -6.91
CA VAL A 121 3.26 3.90 -5.58
C VAL A 121 4.27 4.80 -4.87
N LEU A 122 5.54 4.42 -4.86
CA LEU A 122 6.60 5.18 -4.21
C LEU A 122 6.79 6.57 -4.83
N LYS A 123 6.61 6.71 -6.13
CA LYS A 123 6.67 8.02 -6.78
C LYS A 123 5.68 9.01 -6.18
N ARG A 124 4.51 8.56 -5.78
CA ARG A 124 3.50 9.41 -5.16
C ARG A 124 3.84 9.74 -3.72
N VAL A 125 4.43 8.79 -3.01
CA VAL A 125 4.87 8.97 -1.63
C VAL A 125 6.07 9.93 -1.56
N LEU A 126 7.00 9.80 -2.49
CA LEU A 126 8.23 10.60 -2.56
C LEU A 126 8.05 11.90 -3.36
N ALA A 127 6.82 12.36 -3.54
CA ALA A 127 6.55 13.62 -4.22
C ALA A 127 7.21 14.81 -3.49
N PRO A 128 7.44 15.95 -4.17
CA PRO A 128 8.06 17.10 -3.54
C PRO A 128 7.38 17.50 -2.24
N GLY A 129 8.19 17.75 -1.20
CA GLY A 129 7.69 18.09 0.12
C GLY A 129 7.60 16.94 1.09
N TRP A 130 7.71 15.70 0.63
CA TRP A 130 7.76 14.55 1.52
C TRP A 130 9.14 14.40 2.14
N SER A 131 9.17 14.08 3.43
CA SER A 131 10.40 13.79 4.15
C SER A 131 10.33 12.41 4.76
N ALA A 132 11.39 11.63 4.60
CA ALA A 132 11.47 10.32 5.23
C ALA A 132 11.51 10.46 6.76
N PRO A 133 10.85 9.58 7.52
CA PRO A 133 11.00 9.54 8.97
C PRO A 133 12.45 9.27 9.36
N ALA A 134 12.84 9.77 10.53
CA ALA A 134 14.16 9.50 11.06
C ALA A 134 14.38 7.99 11.19
N GLY A 135 15.54 7.51 10.75
CA GLY A 135 15.87 6.09 10.76
C GLY A 135 15.36 5.27 9.59
N THR A 136 14.61 5.88 8.68
CA THR A 136 14.16 5.20 7.47
C THR A 136 15.25 5.23 6.42
N VAL A 137 15.57 4.06 5.85
CA VAL A 137 16.46 4.00 4.70
C VAL A 137 15.66 4.43 3.48
N ALA A 138 15.94 5.63 2.98
CA ALA A 138 15.19 6.22 1.88
C ALA A 138 15.56 5.66 0.51
N ALA A 139 16.54 4.80 0.43
CA ALA A 139 17.04 4.28 -0.82
C ALA A 139 16.22 3.08 -1.26
N VAL A 140 15.11 3.36 -1.89
CA VAL A 140 14.43 2.35 -2.69
C VAL A 140 14.80 2.67 -4.13
N PRO A 141 15.52 1.78 -4.78
CA PRO A 141 15.93 1.99 -6.17
C PRO A 141 14.74 2.09 -7.11
#